data_1209bea68b19116568f0b4f8a94102f0
#
_entry.id   1209bea68b19116568f0b4f8a94102f0
#
_cell.length_a   1.000
_cell.length_b   1.000
_cell.length_c   1.000
_cell.angle_alpha   90.00
_cell.angle_beta   90.00
_cell.angle_gamma   90.00
#
_symmetry.space_group_name_H-M   'P 1'
#
loop_
_entity.id
_entity.type
_entity.pdbx_description
1 polymer ?
#
loop_
_entity_poly.entity_id
_entity_poly.type
_entity_poly.pdbx_seq_one_letter_code
_entity_poly.pdbx_strand_id
1 'polypeptide(L)'
;RRVLFRSPVGVKNDYVGKVDDLKYQKKQKETVQPIGSNELLTVKLRYKAPDKDVSKKMEVPFVDNKGNNVSSDFRFASAVAMFGQLLRDSDFKGAASYDKVIGLAKQGLNNDEKGYRREFIRLVETAKGMKREIAEKK
;
A
#
# COMPACT_ATOMS: atom_id res chain seq x y z
N ARG A 1 -0.15 13.74 13.68
CA ARG A 1 -0.83 13.72 12.37
C ARG A 1 -1.74 12.49 12.31
N ARG A 2 -3.05 12.69 12.18
CA ARG A 2 -3.99 11.58 11.96
C ARG A 2 -4.35 11.53 10.47
N VAL A 3 -4.09 10.39 9.85
CA VAL A 3 -4.61 10.06 8.51
C VAL A 3 -5.83 9.18 8.74
N LEU A 4 -7.00 9.65 8.34
CA LEU A 4 -8.24 8.88 8.40
C LEU A 4 -8.55 8.37 6.99
N PHE A 5 -8.47 7.07 6.80
CA PHE A 5 -8.94 6.42 5.59
C PHE A 5 -10.38 5.97 5.78
N ARG A 6 -11.26 6.39 4.90
CA ARG A 6 -12.64 5.89 4.85
C ARG A 6 -12.84 5.24 3.47
N SER A 7 -12.94 3.94 3.45
CA SER A 7 -13.28 3.19 2.22
C SER A 7 -14.79 3.01 2.15
N PRO A 8 -15.46 3.43 1.08
CA PRO A 8 -16.90 3.20 0.87
C PRO A 8 -17.21 1.77 0.42
N VAL A 9 -16.21 1.01 0.00
CA VAL A 9 -16.38 -0.39 -0.39
C VAL A 9 -16.16 -1.25 0.83
N GLY A 10 -17.16 -2.04 1.22
CA GLY A 10 -17.10 -2.99 2.31
C GLY A 10 -16.14 -4.15 1.99
N VAL A 11 -14.87 -3.84 1.86
CA VAL A 11 -13.82 -4.85 1.80
C VAL A 11 -13.77 -5.51 3.18
N LYS A 12 -14.11 -6.79 3.25
CA LYS A 12 -13.82 -7.58 4.46
C LYS A 12 -12.33 -7.51 4.70
N ASN A 13 -11.94 -6.73 5.69
CA ASN A 13 -10.55 -6.59 6.05
C ASN A 13 -10.23 -7.68 7.09
N ASP A 14 -9.76 -8.82 6.61
CA ASP A 14 -9.38 -9.96 7.46
C ASP A 14 -8.18 -9.65 8.37
N TYR A 15 -7.56 -8.49 8.19
CA TYR A 15 -6.40 -8.03 8.95
C TYR A 15 -6.73 -7.06 10.10
N VAL A 16 -7.97 -6.61 10.22
CA VAL A 16 -8.39 -5.80 11.37
C VAL A 16 -8.87 -6.74 12.47
N GLY A 17 -8.07 -6.92 13.50
CA GLY A 17 -8.48 -7.64 14.69
C GLY A 17 -9.80 -7.10 15.23
N LYS A 18 -10.64 -7.99 15.79
CA LYS A 18 -11.87 -7.57 16.48
C LYS A 18 -11.52 -6.54 17.55
N VAL A 19 -11.91 -5.30 17.32
CA VAL A 19 -11.87 -4.26 18.35
C VAL A 19 -13.03 -4.53 19.28
N ASP A 20 -12.73 -4.69 20.55
CA ASP A 20 -13.73 -4.88 21.60
C ASP A 20 -14.77 -3.76 21.59
N ASP A 21 -16.03 -4.11 21.77
CA ASP A 21 -17.11 -3.13 21.79
C ASP A 21 -16.97 -2.24 23.03
N LEU A 22 -16.83 -0.94 22.81
CA LEU A 22 -16.74 0.02 23.89
C LEU A 22 -18.02 0.00 24.75
N LYS A 23 -17.87 -0.38 26.03
CA LYS A 23 -18.95 -0.65 27.00
C LYS A 23 -19.99 0.47 27.16
N TYR A 24 -19.64 1.70 26.76
CA TYR A 24 -20.46 2.90 27.00
C TYR A 24 -20.82 3.69 25.74
N GLN A 25 -20.48 3.21 24.56
CA GLN A 25 -20.91 3.82 23.29
C GLN A 25 -22.06 3.04 22.67
N LYS A 26 -23.22 3.67 22.59
CA LYS A 26 -24.31 3.16 21.74
C LYS A 26 -23.81 3.18 20.29
N LYS A 27 -23.68 2.02 19.67
CA LYS A 27 -23.46 1.92 18.22
C LYS A 27 -24.62 2.63 17.53
N GLN A 28 -24.44 3.86 17.07
CA GLN A 28 -25.30 4.37 16.03
C GLN A 28 -25.02 3.46 14.83
N LYS A 29 -26.00 2.67 14.45
CA LYS A 29 -26.04 2.02 13.14
C LYS A 29 -26.08 3.15 12.12
N GLU A 30 -24.91 3.64 11.71
CA GLU A 30 -24.85 4.42 10.50
C GLU A 30 -25.31 3.49 9.39
N THR A 31 -26.54 3.67 8.96
CA THR A 31 -27.03 3.11 7.70
C THR A 31 -26.13 3.73 6.63
N VAL A 32 -25.10 2.98 6.26
CA VAL A 32 -24.24 3.34 5.12
C VAL A 32 -25.12 3.20 3.90
N GLN A 33 -25.79 4.28 3.52
CA GLN A 33 -26.43 4.37 2.22
C GLN A 33 -25.30 4.31 1.19
N PRO A 34 -25.36 3.41 0.20
CA PRO A 34 -24.40 3.42 -0.89
C PRO A 34 -24.55 4.75 -1.60
N ILE A 35 -23.60 5.64 -1.37
CA ILE A 35 -23.48 6.86 -2.16
C ILE A 35 -23.10 6.35 -3.55
N GLY A 36 -23.99 6.58 -4.54
CA GLY A 36 -23.77 6.20 -5.93
C GLY A 36 -22.63 6.98 -6.61
N SER A 37 -21.53 7.17 -5.91
CA SER A 37 -20.32 7.80 -6.41
C SER A 37 -19.30 6.74 -6.78
N ASN A 38 -18.58 6.93 -7.86
CA ASN A 38 -17.45 6.09 -8.27
C ASN A 38 -16.20 6.33 -7.39
N GLU A 39 -16.37 6.96 -6.23
CA GLU A 39 -15.28 7.21 -5.31
C GLU A 39 -14.88 5.92 -4.56
N LEU A 40 -13.62 5.52 -4.70
CA LEU A 40 -13.05 4.39 -3.98
C LEU A 40 -12.65 4.76 -2.56
N LEU A 41 -12.12 5.97 -2.38
CA LEU A 41 -11.70 6.50 -1.08
C LEU A 41 -11.57 8.02 -1.15
N THR A 42 -11.63 8.67 0.02
CA THR A 42 -11.31 10.10 0.13
C THR A 42 -10.15 10.27 1.11
N VAL A 43 -9.06 10.88 0.65
CA VAL A 43 -7.93 11.25 1.49
C VAL A 43 -8.21 12.61 2.12
N LYS A 44 -8.26 12.64 3.46
CA LYS A 44 -8.46 13.87 4.23
C LYS A 44 -7.20 14.18 5.02
N LEU A 45 -6.58 15.30 4.71
CA LEU A 45 -5.39 15.80 5.39
C LEU A 45 -5.74 17.10 6.13
N ARG A 46 -5.19 17.24 7.32
CA ARG A 46 -5.24 18.51 8.06
C ARG A 46 -3.81 18.88 8.42
N TYR A 47 -3.39 20.07 8.03
CA TYR A 47 -2.05 20.55 8.26
C TYR A 47 -2.06 21.98 8.78
N LYS A 48 -1.04 22.33 9.55
CA LYS A 48 -0.71 23.72 9.91
C LYS A 48 0.54 24.13 9.12
N ALA A 49 0.51 25.31 8.53
CA ALA A 49 1.73 25.91 8.01
C ALA A 49 2.63 26.31 9.20
N PRO A 50 3.96 26.34 9.02
CA PRO A 50 4.84 26.92 10.03
C PRO A 50 4.34 28.35 10.35
N ASP A 51 4.36 28.73 11.62
CA ASP A 51 3.99 30.05 12.11
C ASP A 51 2.50 30.44 11.97
N LYS A 52 1.59 29.47 11.72
CA LYS A 52 0.14 29.73 11.69
C LYS A 52 -0.61 28.86 12.68
N ASP A 53 -1.51 29.47 13.45
CA ASP A 53 -2.35 28.76 14.43
C ASP A 53 -3.55 28.07 13.81
N VAL A 54 -3.95 28.47 12.61
CA VAL A 54 -5.12 27.92 11.93
C VAL A 54 -4.73 26.71 11.09
N SER A 55 -5.41 25.57 11.33
CA SER A 55 -5.23 24.38 10.51
C SER A 55 -6.06 24.44 9.24
N LYS A 56 -5.46 24.05 8.12
CA LYS A 56 -6.14 23.90 6.83
C LYS A 56 -6.51 22.43 6.60
N LYS A 57 -7.71 22.20 6.09
CA LYS A 57 -8.20 20.88 5.68
C LYS A 57 -8.09 20.76 4.17
N MET A 58 -7.57 19.64 3.71
CA MET A 58 -7.53 19.26 2.29
C MET A 58 -8.24 17.91 2.16
N GLU A 59 -9.15 17.82 1.22
CA GLU A 59 -9.86 16.59 0.88
C GLU A 59 -9.65 16.30 -0.61
N VAL A 60 -9.22 15.08 -0.90
CA VAL A 60 -9.00 14.62 -2.28
C VAL A 60 -9.77 13.31 -2.45
N PRO A 61 -10.89 13.31 -3.18
CA PRO A 61 -11.56 12.08 -3.55
C PRO A 61 -10.76 11.33 -4.60
N PHE A 62 -10.63 10.03 -4.41
CA PHE A 62 -10.01 9.15 -5.37
C PHE A 62 -11.09 8.32 -6.07
N VAL A 63 -11.23 8.53 -7.37
CA VAL A 63 -12.22 7.87 -8.21
C VAL A 63 -11.56 6.71 -8.95
N ASP A 64 -12.30 5.58 -9.09
CA ASP A 64 -11.85 4.48 -9.92
C ASP A 64 -11.93 4.85 -11.41
N ASN A 65 -10.84 5.29 -11.93
CA ASN A 65 -10.73 5.65 -13.35
C ASN A 65 -10.64 4.44 -14.28
N LYS A 66 -10.74 3.19 -13.78
CA LYS A 66 -10.60 1.94 -14.55
C LYS A 66 -9.45 1.95 -15.57
N GLY A 67 -8.57 2.95 -15.45
CA GLY A 67 -7.44 3.18 -16.32
C GLY A 67 -6.24 2.38 -15.87
N ASN A 68 -5.75 1.49 -16.71
CA ASN A 68 -4.57 0.66 -16.47
C ASN A 68 -3.23 1.43 -16.59
N ASN A 69 -3.25 2.77 -16.58
CA ASN A 69 -2.06 3.59 -16.71
C ASN A 69 -1.32 3.75 -15.37
N VAL A 70 -0.75 2.64 -14.92
CA VAL A 70 0.14 2.65 -13.77
C VAL A 70 1.52 3.12 -14.22
N SER A 71 2.06 4.18 -13.61
CA SER A 71 3.39 4.69 -13.95
C SER A 71 4.50 3.66 -13.65
N SER A 72 5.60 3.75 -14.39
CA SER A 72 6.80 2.94 -14.13
C SER A 72 7.33 3.13 -12.72
N ASP A 73 7.31 4.35 -12.21
CA ASP A 73 7.77 4.68 -10.85
C ASP A 73 6.89 4.03 -9.78
N PHE A 74 5.56 4.02 -9.98
CA PHE A 74 4.66 3.34 -9.07
C PHE A 74 4.90 1.82 -9.06
N ARG A 75 5.13 1.21 -10.23
CA ARG A 75 5.46 -0.22 -10.34
C ARG A 75 6.75 -0.54 -9.60
N PHE A 76 7.78 0.30 -9.78
CA PHE A 76 9.04 0.12 -9.10
C PHE A 76 8.90 0.28 -7.59
N ALA A 77 8.23 1.33 -7.11
CA ALA A 77 7.97 1.55 -5.69
C ALA A 77 7.18 0.39 -5.05
N SER A 78 6.20 -0.15 -5.79
CA SER A 78 5.44 -1.34 -5.37
C SER A 78 6.33 -2.57 -5.24
N ALA A 79 7.28 -2.76 -6.17
CA ALA A 79 8.27 -3.85 -6.10
C ALA A 79 9.15 -3.72 -4.85
N VAL A 80 9.62 -2.51 -4.54
CA VAL A 80 10.44 -2.24 -3.34
C VAL A 80 9.65 -2.53 -2.06
N ALA A 81 8.41 -2.06 -1.98
CA ALA A 81 7.54 -2.32 -0.85
C ALA A 81 7.27 -3.82 -0.66
N MET A 82 6.97 -4.54 -1.75
CA MET A 82 6.75 -5.98 -1.74
C MET A 82 8.00 -6.75 -1.31
N PHE A 83 9.19 -6.34 -1.74
CA PHE A 83 10.45 -6.93 -1.31
C PHE A 83 10.67 -6.75 0.19
N GLY A 84 10.41 -5.56 0.73
CA GLY A 84 10.45 -5.30 2.16
C GLY A 84 9.52 -6.19 2.98
N GLN A 85 8.32 -6.49 2.46
CA GLN A 85 7.38 -7.42 3.10
C GLN A 85 7.93 -8.86 3.11
N LEU A 86 8.58 -9.29 2.03
CA LEU A 86 9.19 -10.63 1.93
C LEU A 86 10.38 -10.79 2.86
N LEU A 87 11.26 -9.76 2.96
CA LEU A 87 12.44 -9.80 3.83
C LEU A 87 12.06 -9.89 5.31
N ARG A 88 11.00 -9.19 5.72
CA ARG A 88 10.52 -9.20 7.10
C ARG A 88 9.65 -10.41 7.43
N ASP A 89 9.39 -11.27 6.47
CA ASP A 89 8.41 -12.38 6.58
C ASP A 89 7.05 -11.91 7.14
N SER A 90 6.58 -10.76 6.64
CA SER A 90 5.39 -10.10 7.15
C SER A 90 4.13 -10.94 6.94
N ASP A 91 3.24 -10.96 7.93
CA ASP A 91 1.90 -11.57 7.83
C ASP A 91 1.07 -10.92 6.71
N PHE A 92 1.38 -9.67 6.36
CA PHE A 92 0.70 -8.89 5.33
C PHE A 92 1.32 -9.04 3.93
N LYS A 93 2.28 -9.95 3.74
CA LYS A 93 2.92 -10.18 2.43
C LYS A 93 1.96 -10.75 1.38
N GLY A 94 0.82 -11.35 1.80
CA GLY A 94 -0.15 -11.95 0.91
C GLY A 94 0.49 -12.93 -0.08
N ALA A 95 0.13 -12.83 -1.35
CA ALA A 95 0.69 -13.66 -2.44
C ALA A 95 1.99 -13.08 -3.04
N ALA A 96 2.78 -12.31 -2.27
CA ALA A 96 4.05 -11.79 -2.72
C ALA A 96 5.07 -12.90 -2.94
N SER A 97 5.91 -12.75 -3.96
CA SER A 97 7.02 -13.66 -4.25
C SER A 97 8.19 -12.89 -4.86
N TYR A 98 9.40 -13.42 -4.74
CA TYR A 98 10.58 -12.80 -5.36
C TYR A 98 10.42 -12.63 -6.88
N ASP A 99 9.77 -13.60 -7.55
CA ASP A 99 9.53 -13.53 -9.00
C ASP A 99 8.57 -12.39 -9.36
N LYS A 100 7.53 -12.16 -8.56
CA LYS A 100 6.63 -11.02 -8.74
C LYS A 100 7.37 -9.69 -8.52
N VAL A 101 8.22 -9.61 -7.50
CA VAL A 101 9.05 -8.42 -7.26
C VAL A 101 9.93 -8.12 -8.45
N ILE A 102 10.67 -9.12 -8.96
CA ILE A 102 11.54 -8.98 -10.13
C ILE A 102 10.74 -8.53 -11.36
N GLY A 103 9.56 -9.14 -11.59
CA GLY A 103 8.69 -8.80 -12.72
C GLY A 103 8.20 -7.34 -12.65
N LEU A 104 7.73 -6.88 -11.49
CA LEU A 104 7.31 -5.50 -11.29
C LEU A 104 8.48 -4.51 -11.40
N ALA A 105 9.64 -4.84 -10.83
CA ALA A 105 10.82 -4.00 -10.91
C ALA A 105 11.32 -3.83 -12.35
N LYS A 106 11.31 -4.91 -13.15
CA LYS A 106 11.66 -4.86 -14.58
C LYS A 106 10.69 -3.97 -15.37
N GLN A 107 9.38 -4.05 -15.10
CA GLN A 107 8.39 -3.16 -15.72
C GLN A 107 8.56 -1.70 -15.29
N GLY A 108 9.17 -1.46 -14.14
CA GLY A 108 9.43 -0.14 -13.60
C GLY A 108 10.83 0.41 -13.91
N LEU A 109 11.63 -0.26 -14.76
CA LEU A 109 13.02 0.14 -15.00
C LEU A 109 13.15 1.53 -15.60
N ASN A 110 12.25 1.92 -16.51
CA ASN A 110 12.28 3.22 -17.19
C ASN A 110 13.72 3.73 -17.47
N ASN A 111 13.94 5.03 -17.55
CA ASN A 111 15.27 5.60 -17.74
C ASN A 111 16.09 5.53 -16.44
N ASP A 112 16.83 4.44 -16.23
CA ASP A 112 17.68 4.19 -15.05
C ASP A 112 19.13 4.61 -15.32
N GLU A 113 19.36 5.91 -15.48
CA GLU A 113 20.67 6.48 -15.81
C GLU A 113 21.74 6.14 -14.77
N LYS A 114 21.36 6.10 -13.50
CA LYS A 114 22.29 5.81 -12.38
C LYS A 114 22.41 4.32 -12.06
N GLY A 115 21.62 3.46 -12.69
CA GLY A 115 21.67 2.01 -12.51
C GLY A 115 21.09 1.49 -11.20
N TYR A 116 20.50 2.34 -10.34
CA TYR A 116 19.97 1.93 -9.04
C TYR A 116 18.84 0.92 -9.12
N ARG A 117 17.98 1.05 -10.13
CA ARG A 117 16.87 0.10 -10.30
C ARG A 117 17.35 -1.27 -10.76
N ARG A 118 18.37 -1.31 -11.60
CA ARG A 118 19.03 -2.57 -12.01
C ARG A 118 19.75 -3.22 -10.85
N GLU A 119 20.42 -2.43 -10.02
CA GLU A 119 21.08 -2.92 -8.81
C GLU A 119 20.07 -3.52 -7.84
N PHE A 120 18.93 -2.88 -7.62
CA PHE A 120 17.85 -3.43 -6.82
C PHE A 120 17.38 -4.80 -7.34
N ILE A 121 17.21 -4.96 -8.66
CA ILE A 121 16.82 -6.25 -9.24
C ILE A 121 17.86 -7.33 -8.91
N ARG A 122 19.16 -7.02 -9.05
CA ARG A 122 20.25 -7.96 -8.68
C ARG A 122 20.19 -8.34 -7.20
N LEU A 123 19.92 -7.39 -6.31
CA LEU A 123 19.75 -7.66 -4.88
C LEU A 123 18.60 -8.64 -4.63
N VAL A 124 17.47 -8.45 -5.30
CA VAL A 124 16.32 -9.35 -5.18
C VAL A 124 16.63 -10.75 -5.71
N GLU A 125 17.33 -10.85 -6.83
CA GLU A 125 17.76 -12.14 -7.42
C GLU A 125 18.73 -12.87 -6.48
N THR A 126 19.67 -12.16 -5.87
CA THR A 126 20.59 -12.72 -4.87
C THR A 126 19.84 -13.22 -3.64
N ALA A 127 18.92 -12.42 -3.09
CA ALA A 127 18.11 -12.82 -1.94
C ALA A 127 17.24 -14.06 -2.23
N LYS A 128 16.70 -14.15 -3.45
CA LYS A 128 15.97 -15.35 -3.92
C LYS A 128 16.85 -16.59 -3.90
N GLY A 129 18.09 -16.48 -4.39
CA GLY A 129 19.08 -17.57 -4.39
C GLY A 129 19.38 -18.06 -2.99
N MET A 130 19.71 -17.14 -2.07
CA MET A 130 20.02 -17.47 -0.68
C MET A 130 18.86 -18.19 0.03
N LYS A 131 17.62 -17.78 -0.23
CA LYS A 131 16.45 -18.43 0.38
C LYS A 131 16.26 -19.87 -0.12
N ARG A 132 16.56 -20.15 -1.38
CA ARG A 132 16.51 -21.51 -1.93
C ARG A 132 17.54 -22.41 -1.28
N GLU A 133 18.79 -21.94 -1.17
CA GLU A 133 19.87 -22.70 -0.52
C GLU A 133 19.57 -23.06 0.94
N ILE A 134 18.92 -22.12 1.68
CA ILE A 134 18.50 -22.38 3.06
C ILE A 134 17.39 -23.41 3.13
N ALA A 135 16.46 -23.41 2.16
CA ALA A 135 15.36 -24.38 2.10
C ALA A 135 15.82 -25.79 1.73
N GLU A 136 16.87 -25.90 0.89
CA GLU A 136 17.43 -27.20 0.47
C GLU A 136 18.33 -27.87 1.55
N LYS A 137 18.79 -27.09 2.54
CA LYS A 137 19.63 -27.57 3.67
C LYS A 137 18.83 -27.98 4.91
N LYS A 138 17.49 -27.89 4.88
CA LYS A 138 16.58 -28.32 5.95
C LYS A 138 15.90 -29.62 5.60
#